data_7b8a048b79256f13600856b47dcda768
#
_entry.id   7b8a048b79256f13600856b47dcda768
#
_cell.length_a   1.000
_cell.length_b   1.000
_cell.length_c   1.000
_cell.angle_alpha   90.00
_cell.angle_beta   90.00
_cell.angle_gamma   90.00
#
_symmetry.space_group_name_H-M   'P 1'
#
loop_
_entity.id
_entity.type
_entity.pdbx_description
1 polymer ?
#
loop_
_entity_poly.entity_id
_entity_poly.type
_entity_poly.pdbx_seq_one_letter_code
_entity_poly.pdbx_strand_id
1 'polypeptide(L)'
;IDGKQRLTTITLLLLAIRNLIVQGKVMTDEGKLDDQISQHFLISPWASEDDKIKLRPVKSDRDALEKLFGDEEDYDHSSNHTINYKFFYDIAKKEEISVSDLYAAIGKLEIISITFDQGDNAQLIFESLNSTGLALTEGDKIRNYVLMGLSAQ
;
A
#
# COMPACT_ATOMS: atom_id res chain seq x y z
N ILE A 1 11.80 7.19 -5.71
CA ILE A 1 10.51 6.57 -5.41
C ILE A 1 10.31 6.59 -3.93
N ASP A 2 9.21 7.08 -3.51
CA ASP A 2 8.91 7.34 -2.13
C ASP A 2 8.35 6.09 -1.40
N GLY A 3 8.36 6.15 -0.06
CA GLY A 3 7.82 5.09 0.80
C GLY A 3 6.32 4.86 0.60
N LYS A 4 5.58 5.87 0.13
CA LYS A 4 4.15 5.77 -0.11
C LYS A 4 3.81 4.81 -1.25
N GLN A 5 4.57 4.82 -2.34
CA GLN A 5 4.39 3.88 -3.45
C GLN A 5 4.67 2.43 -3.01
N ARG A 6 5.70 2.23 -2.21
CA ARG A 6 6.03 0.92 -1.65
C ARG A 6 4.95 0.42 -0.69
N LEU A 7 4.46 1.29 0.19
CA LEU A 7 3.34 0.97 1.09
C LEU A 7 2.07 0.64 0.32
N THR A 8 1.77 1.39 -0.74
CA THR A 8 0.62 1.11 -1.61
C THR A 8 0.75 -0.26 -2.25
N THR A 9 1.89 -0.60 -2.80
CA THR A 9 2.16 -1.90 -3.42
C THR A 9 1.96 -3.05 -2.43
N ILE A 10 2.54 -2.95 -1.24
CA ILE A 10 2.40 -3.97 -0.18
C ILE A 10 0.94 -4.08 0.27
N THR A 11 0.25 -2.97 0.43
CA THR A 11 -1.16 -2.94 0.82
C THR A 11 -2.04 -3.63 -0.20
N LEU A 12 -1.83 -3.37 -1.50
CA LEU A 12 -2.59 -4.02 -2.58
C LEU A 12 -2.33 -5.53 -2.64
N LEU A 13 -1.09 -5.96 -2.43
CA LEU A 13 -0.75 -7.38 -2.36
C LEU A 13 -1.44 -8.05 -1.16
N LEU A 14 -1.37 -7.45 0.02
CA LEU A 14 -2.03 -7.97 1.22
C LEU A 14 -3.56 -8.00 1.07
N LEU A 15 -4.14 -6.99 0.45
CA LEU A 15 -5.58 -6.96 0.16
C LEU A 15 -5.97 -8.08 -0.81
N ALA A 16 -5.18 -8.34 -1.84
CA ALA A 16 -5.40 -9.45 -2.78
C ALA A 16 -5.38 -10.81 -2.06
N ILE A 17 -4.40 -11.03 -1.20
CA ILE A 17 -4.31 -12.26 -0.39
C ILE A 17 -5.53 -12.40 0.53
N ARG A 18 -5.88 -11.35 1.25
CA ARG A 18 -7.05 -11.33 2.14
C ARG A 18 -8.33 -11.67 1.39
N ASN A 19 -8.57 -11.04 0.26
CA ASN A 19 -9.78 -11.26 -0.54
C ASN A 19 -9.85 -12.68 -1.10
N LEU A 20 -8.72 -13.25 -1.55
CA LEU A 20 -8.65 -14.64 -2.00
C LEU A 20 -9.02 -15.63 -0.89
N ILE A 21 -8.57 -15.39 0.34
CA ILE A 21 -8.90 -16.23 1.50
C ILE A 21 -10.40 -16.12 1.82
N VAL A 22 -10.93 -14.91 1.90
CA VAL A 22 -12.36 -14.64 2.17
C VAL A 22 -13.25 -15.30 1.12
N GLN A 23 -12.83 -15.27 -0.14
CA GLN A 23 -13.57 -15.89 -1.24
C GLN A 23 -13.41 -17.42 -1.32
N GLY A 24 -12.55 -18.00 -0.48
CA GLY A 24 -12.29 -19.45 -0.49
C GLY A 24 -11.54 -19.93 -1.71
N LYS A 25 -10.84 -19.05 -2.44
CA LYS A 25 -10.13 -19.40 -3.68
C LYS A 25 -8.70 -19.89 -3.45
N VAL A 26 -8.16 -19.73 -2.26
CA VAL A 26 -6.85 -20.21 -1.85
C VAL A 26 -6.94 -20.90 -0.50
N MET A 27 -6.05 -21.87 -0.27
CA MET A 27 -5.92 -22.57 1.01
C MET A 27 -4.93 -21.83 1.92
N THR A 28 -5.20 -21.84 3.21
CA THR A 28 -4.28 -21.35 4.23
C THR A 28 -4.17 -22.36 5.36
N ASP A 29 -2.94 -22.57 5.84
CA ASP A 29 -2.66 -23.45 6.98
C ASP A 29 -3.00 -22.79 8.31
N GLU A 30 -3.10 -21.46 8.32
CA GLU A 30 -3.40 -20.67 9.50
C GLU A 30 -4.86 -20.22 9.50
N GLY A 31 -5.61 -20.69 10.46
CA GLY A 31 -6.98 -20.20 10.66
C GLY A 31 -6.98 -18.68 10.93
N LYS A 32 -7.88 -17.94 10.27
CA LYS A 32 -8.04 -16.49 10.44
C LYS A 32 -6.89 -15.62 9.93
N LEU A 33 -6.13 -16.09 8.94
CA LEU A 33 -5.09 -15.27 8.32
C LEU A 33 -5.67 -14.01 7.66
N ASP A 34 -6.86 -14.09 7.08
CA ASP A 34 -7.61 -12.95 6.54
C ASP A 34 -7.90 -11.89 7.61
N ASP A 35 -8.33 -12.30 8.80
CA ASP A 35 -8.54 -11.40 9.94
C ASP A 35 -7.24 -10.76 10.41
N GLN A 36 -6.16 -11.53 10.50
CA GLN A 36 -4.84 -11.01 10.88
C GLN A 36 -4.36 -9.95 9.89
N ILE A 37 -4.45 -10.22 8.60
CA ILE A 37 -4.06 -9.27 7.56
C ILE A 37 -4.91 -8.00 7.67
N SER A 38 -6.22 -8.15 7.80
CA SER A 38 -7.16 -7.03 7.89
C SER A 38 -6.83 -6.12 9.08
N GLN A 39 -6.69 -6.68 10.27
CA GLN A 39 -6.50 -5.90 11.50
C GLN A 39 -5.10 -5.29 11.59
N HIS A 40 -4.07 -6.01 11.16
CA HIS A 40 -2.70 -5.55 11.30
C HIS A 40 -2.31 -4.53 10.24
N PHE A 41 -2.79 -4.67 9.00
CA PHE A 41 -2.27 -3.91 7.87
C PHE A 41 -3.30 -3.09 7.10
N LEU A 42 -4.56 -3.50 7.06
CA LEU A 42 -5.53 -2.89 6.15
C LEU A 42 -6.53 -1.97 6.84
N ILE A 43 -7.05 -2.37 7.97
CA ILE A 43 -8.18 -1.70 8.64
C ILE A 43 -7.78 -1.26 10.04
N SER A 44 -8.22 -0.06 10.42
CA SER A 44 -8.14 0.45 11.78
C SER A 44 -9.52 0.31 12.44
N PRO A 45 -9.74 -0.69 13.30
CA PRO A 45 -11.07 -0.98 13.84
C PRO A 45 -11.62 0.10 14.76
N TRP A 46 -10.75 1.00 15.24
CA TRP A 46 -11.09 2.07 16.18
C TRP A 46 -11.25 3.44 15.52
N ALA A 47 -11.02 3.54 14.20
CA ALA A 47 -11.16 4.78 13.47
C ALA A 47 -12.60 4.99 12.98
N SER A 48 -12.94 6.24 12.65
CA SER A 48 -14.21 6.57 11.98
C SER A 48 -14.30 5.86 10.64
N GLU A 49 -15.50 5.72 10.07
CA GLU A 49 -15.70 5.07 8.78
C GLU A 49 -14.82 5.70 7.68
N ASP A 50 -14.66 7.04 7.69
CA ASP A 50 -13.81 7.75 6.73
C ASP A 50 -12.32 7.45 6.87
N ASP A 51 -11.88 7.03 8.04
CA ASP A 51 -10.48 6.76 8.38
C ASP A 51 -10.17 5.28 8.61
N LYS A 52 -11.11 4.42 8.30
CA LYS A 52 -11.03 2.98 8.59
C LYS A 52 -9.91 2.28 7.84
N ILE A 53 -9.67 2.65 6.59
CA ILE A 53 -8.57 2.09 5.80
C ILE A 53 -7.26 2.76 6.18
N LYS A 54 -6.25 1.96 6.54
CA LYS A 54 -4.96 2.49 7.03
C LYS A 54 -4.18 3.25 5.96
N LEU A 55 -4.20 2.76 4.70
CA LEU A 55 -3.56 3.46 3.60
C LEU A 55 -4.42 4.64 3.16
N ARG A 56 -3.82 5.83 3.09
CA ARG A 56 -4.49 7.06 2.69
C ARG A 56 -3.88 7.62 1.42
N PRO A 57 -4.32 7.17 0.25
CA PRO A 57 -3.87 7.74 -1.02
C PRO A 57 -4.48 9.14 -1.25
N VAL A 58 -4.09 9.78 -2.34
CA VAL A 58 -4.75 11.02 -2.78
C VAL A 58 -6.23 10.75 -3.09
N LYS A 59 -7.05 11.78 -2.99
CA LYS A 59 -8.52 11.64 -3.04
C LYS A 59 -9.04 10.84 -4.24
N SER A 60 -8.46 11.05 -5.42
CA SER A 60 -8.85 10.32 -6.64
C SER A 60 -8.63 8.81 -6.56
N ASP A 61 -7.60 8.39 -5.84
CA ASP A 61 -7.23 6.99 -5.71
C ASP A 61 -7.88 6.32 -4.50
N ARG A 62 -8.37 7.12 -3.56
CA ARG A 62 -9.04 6.65 -2.36
C ARG A 62 -10.31 5.89 -2.68
N ASP A 63 -11.16 6.46 -3.52
CA ASP A 63 -12.42 5.84 -3.94
C ASP A 63 -12.18 4.49 -4.63
N ALA A 64 -11.16 4.43 -5.49
CA ALA A 64 -10.77 3.20 -6.15
C ALA A 64 -10.27 2.13 -5.16
N LEU A 65 -9.48 2.54 -4.16
CA LEU A 65 -8.99 1.65 -3.12
C LEU A 65 -10.13 1.11 -2.23
N GLU A 66 -11.05 1.99 -1.84
CA GLU A 66 -12.21 1.60 -1.02
C GLU A 66 -13.06 0.53 -1.73
N LYS A 67 -13.28 0.68 -3.02
CA LYS A 67 -14.03 -0.29 -3.84
C LYS A 67 -13.37 -1.67 -3.89
N LEU A 68 -12.06 -1.77 -3.77
CA LEU A 68 -11.34 -3.05 -3.74
C LEU A 68 -11.64 -3.88 -2.49
N PHE A 69 -12.18 -3.28 -1.44
CA PHE A 69 -12.65 -4.01 -0.25
C PHE A 69 -14.06 -4.61 -0.44
N GLY A 70 -14.79 -4.20 -1.46
CA GLY A 70 -16.13 -4.66 -1.80
C GLY A 70 -16.14 -5.67 -2.95
N ASP A 71 -17.26 -5.67 -3.67
CA ASP A 71 -17.49 -6.60 -4.77
C ASP A 71 -16.77 -6.18 -6.06
N GLU A 72 -16.35 -7.16 -6.85
CA GLU A 72 -15.59 -6.92 -8.10
C GLU A 72 -16.37 -6.07 -9.11
N GLU A 73 -17.70 -6.14 -9.09
CA GLU A 73 -18.57 -5.36 -9.98
C GLU A 73 -18.44 -3.84 -9.75
N ASP A 74 -18.05 -3.44 -8.55
CA ASP A 74 -17.89 -2.04 -8.16
C ASP A 74 -16.49 -1.48 -8.43
N TYR A 75 -15.55 -2.30 -8.86
CA TYR A 75 -14.16 -1.88 -9.05
C TYR A 75 -14.01 -0.79 -10.13
N ASP A 76 -13.18 0.20 -9.84
CA ASP A 76 -12.77 1.19 -10.83
C ASP A 76 -11.61 0.64 -11.68
N HIS A 77 -11.95 0.03 -12.81
CA HIS A 77 -10.99 -0.60 -13.70
C HIS A 77 -10.04 0.39 -14.41
N SER A 78 -10.30 1.69 -14.32
CA SER A 78 -9.41 2.72 -14.87
C SER A 78 -8.28 3.11 -13.91
N SER A 79 -8.42 2.81 -12.63
CA SER A 79 -7.43 3.14 -11.62
C SER A 79 -6.22 2.21 -11.67
N ASN A 80 -5.02 2.80 -11.55
CA ASN A 80 -3.78 2.03 -11.41
C ASN A 80 -3.78 1.15 -10.15
N HIS A 81 -4.47 1.55 -9.09
CA HIS A 81 -4.65 0.73 -7.89
C HIS A 81 -5.37 -0.58 -8.22
N THR A 82 -6.47 -0.49 -8.97
CA THR A 82 -7.23 -1.67 -9.40
C THR A 82 -6.41 -2.56 -10.34
N ILE A 83 -5.70 -1.98 -11.30
CA ILE A 83 -4.86 -2.72 -12.24
C ILE A 83 -3.77 -3.50 -11.48
N ASN A 84 -3.07 -2.85 -10.57
CA ASN A 84 -2.03 -3.49 -9.77
C ASN A 84 -2.60 -4.53 -8.80
N TYR A 85 -3.74 -4.25 -8.18
CA TYR A 85 -4.45 -5.22 -7.35
C TYR A 85 -4.78 -6.49 -8.12
N LYS A 86 -5.35 -6.37 -9.31
CA LYS A 86 -5.68 -7.52 -10.16
C LYS A 86 -4.44 -8.33 -10.54
N PHE A 87 -3.35 -7.67 -10.84
CA PHE A 87 -2.07 -8.33 -11.11
C PHE A 87 -1.63 -9.19 -9.93
N PHE A 88 -1.64 -8.66 -8.71
CA PHE A 88 -1.29 -9.42 -7.50
C PHE A 88 -2.31 -10.52 -7.20
N TYR A 89 -3.59 -10.24 -7.41
CA TYR A 89 -4.65 -11.21 -7.22
C TYR A 89 -4.46 -12.43 -8.12
N ASP A 90 -4.18 -12.23 -9.39
CA ASP A 90 -3.99 -13.31 -10.37
C ASP A 90 -2.74 -14.14 -10.06
N ILE A 91 -1.64 -13.50 -9.64
CA ILE A 91 -0.42 -14.20 -9.25
C ILE A 91 -0.64 -15.01 -7.97
N ALA A 92 -1.22 -14.43 -6.94
CA ALA A 92 -1.45 -15.09 -5.67
C ALA A 92 -2.46 -16.25 -5.81
N LYS A 93 -3.44 -16.12 -6.70
CA LYS A 93 -4.44 -17.16 -6.98
C LYS A 93 -3.82 -18.44 -7.56
N LYS A 94 -2.72 -18.34 -8.28
CA LYS A 94 -2.02 -19.50 -8.85
C LYS A 94 -1.38 -20.41 -7.81
N GLU A 95 -1.18 -19.88 -6.60
CA GLU A 95 -0.55 -20.62 -5.49
C GLU A 95 0.80 -21.28 -5.80
N GLU A 96 1.58 -20.69 -6.72
CA GLU A 96 2.97 -21.10 -6.94
C GLU A 96 3.80 -20.96 -5.66
N ILE A 97 3.45 -19.96 -4.85
CA ILE A 97 3.88 -19.78 -3.48
C ILE A 97 2.62 -19.70 -2.63
N SER A 98 2.58 -20.42 -1.50
CA SER A 98 1.41 -20.37 -0.62
C SER A 98 1.20 -18.96 -0.06
N VAL A 99 -0.05 -18.58 0.17
CA VAL A 99 -0.36 -17.26 0.75
C VAL A 99 0.22 -17.10 2.16
N SER A 100 0.34 -18.18 2.91
CA SER A 100 0.99 -18.17 4.23
C SER A 100 2.49 -17.84 4.11
N ASP A 101 3.18 -18.40 3.13
CA ASP A 101 4.60 -18.11 2.86
C ASP A 101 4.79 -16.69 2.34
N LEU A 102 3.90 -16.19 1.48
CA LEU A 102 3.91 -14.80 1.02
C LEU A 102 3.74 -13.83 2.19
N TYR A 103 2.79 -14.09 3.07
CA TYR A 103 2.57 -13.28 4.26
C TYR A 103 3.79 -13.27 5.19
N ALA A 104 4.39 -14.43 5.44
CA ALA A 104 5.61 -14.55 6.24
C ALA A 104 6.78 -13.78 5.61
N ALA A 105 6.93 -13.84 4.29
CA ALA A 105 7.96 -13.09 3.57
C ALA A 105 7.76 -11.57 3.66
N ILE A 106 6.52 -11.09 3.56
CA ILE A 106 6.18 -9.68 3.74
C ILE A 106 6.52 -9.22 5.17
N GLY A 107 6.27 -10.05 6.17
CA GLY A 107 6.61 -9.77 7.55
C GLY A 107 8.11 -9.64 7.83
N LYS A 108 8.97 -10.13 6.94
CA LYS A 108 10.43 -9.99 7.01
C LYS A 108 10.96 -8.71 6.35
N LEU A 109 10.13 -7.96 5.65
CA LEU A 109 10.54 -6.68 5.06
C LEU A 109 10.85 -5.68 6.16
N GLU A 110 12.01 -5.04 6.05
CA GLU A 110 12.45 -4.01 6.97
C GLU A 110 12.06 -2.64 6.46
N ILE A 111 11.54 -1.81 7.35
CA ILE A 111 11.16 -0.42 7.05
C ILE A 111 11.99 0.50 7.93
N ILE A 112 12.62 1.50 7.30
CA ILE A 112 13.28 2.59 8.01
C ILE A 112 12.28 3.74 8.11
N SER A 113 11.90 4.10 9.35
CA SER A 113 11.06 5.26 9.62
C SER A 113 11.95 6.43 10.05
N ILE A 114 11.87 7.52 9.32
CA ILE A 114 12.65 8.74 9.60
C ILE A 114 11.66 9.84 9.96
N THR A 115 11.84 10.41 11.15
CA THR A 115 11.06 11.56 11.61
C THR A 115 11.93 12.81 11.49
N PHE A 116 11.38 13.86 10.89
CA PHE A 116 12.08 15.14 10.74
C PHE A 116 11.74 16.07 11.89
N ASP A 117 12.77 16.80 12.36
CA ASP A 117 12.59 17.90 13.29
C ASP A 117 12.40 19.23 12.54
N GLN A 118 11.95 20.26 13.26
CA GLN A 118 11.63 21.57 12.65
C GLN A 118 12.81 22.24 11.92
N GLY A 119 14.05 21.87 12.24
CA GLY A 119 15.26 22.40 11.61
C GLY A 119 15.75 21.59 10.41
N ASP A 120 15.14 20.44 10.14
CA ASP A 120 15.63 19.55 9.10
C ASP A 120 15.18 19.98 7.71
N ASN A 121 16.07 19.86 6.72
CA ASN A 121 15.71 20.03 5.32
C ASN A 121 15.18 18.69 4.78
N ALA A 122 13.88 18.49 4.90
CA ALA A 122 13.19 17.25 4.50
C ALA A 122 13.42 16.92 3.03
N GLN A 123 13.49 17.93 2.15
CA GLN A 123 13.72 17.72 0.72
C GLN A 123 15.13 17.18 0.45
N LEU A 124 16.14 17.76 1.07
CA LEU A 124 17.54 17.34 0.89
C LEU A 124 17.75 15.92 1.41
N ILE A 125 17.15 15.58 2.56
CA ILE A 125 17.21 14.24 3.14
C ILE A 125 16.49 13.24 2.21
N PHE A 126 15.31 13.59 1.70
CA PHE A 126 14.55 12.76 0.77
C PHE A 126 15.33 12.48 -0.52
N GLU A 127 15.92 13.51 -1.13
CA GLU A 127 16.74 13.36 -2.33
C GLU A 127 17.97 12.49 -2.08
N SER A 128 18.63 12.66 -0.94
CA SER A 128 19.80 11.86 -0.55
C SER A 128 19.47 10.39 -0.37
N LEU A 129 18.33 10.07 0.27
CA LEU A 129 17.87 8.71 0.48
C LEU A 129 17.45 8.03 -0.83
N ASN A 130 16.91 8.78 -1.78
CA ASN A 130 16.49 8.26 -3.09
C ASN A 130 17.64 8.21 -4.12
N SER A 131 18.80 8.77 -3.83
CA SER A 131 19.96 8.73 -4.72
C SER A 131 20.52 7.32 -4.97
N THR A 132 20.19 6.37 -4.11
CA THR A 132 20.61 4.96 -4.21
C THR A 132 19.65 4.09 -5.03
N GLY A 133 18.51 4.63 -5.50
CA GLY A 133 17.50 3.97 -6.30
C GLY A 133 17.36 4.54 -7.70
N LEU A 134 16.19 4.40 -8.28
CA LEU A 134 15.83 5.12 -9.52
C LEU A 134 15.88 6.62 -9.26
N ALA A 135 16.71 7.32 -10.03
CA ALA A 135 16.83 8.76 -9.91
C ALA A 135 15.47 9.44 -10.15
N LEU A 136 15.12 10.37 -9.27
CA LEU A 136 13.95 11.21 -9.46
C LEU A 136 14.12 12.04 -10.74
N THR A 137 13.06 12.15 -11.52
CA THR A 137 13.05 13.10 -12.63
C THR A 137 13.07 14.53 -12.11
N GLU A 138 13.51 15.48 -12.92
CA GLU A 138 13.47 16.90 -12.55
C GLU A 138 12.02 17.35 -12.23
N GLY A 139 11.03 16.78 -12.93
CA GLY A 139 9.63 17.01 -12.62
C GLY A 139 9.22 16.53 -11.25
N ASP A 140 9.69 15.36 -10.82
CA ASP A 140 9.43 14.82 -9.49
C ASP A 140 10.05 15.68 -8.39
N LYS A 141 11.27 16.17 -8.61
CA LYS A 141 11.95 17.07 -7.68
C LYS A 141 11.20 18.38 -7.50
N ILE A 142 10.76 18.99 -8.60
CA ILE A 142 9.97 20.23 -8.56
C ILE A 142 8.64 20.00 -7.85
N ARG A 143 7.95 18.92 -8.18
CA ARG A 143 6.70 18.56 -7.54
C ARG A 143 6.86 18.39 -6.03
N ASN A 144 7.89 17.68 -5.59
CA ASN A 144 8.17 17.46 -4.17
C ASN A 144 8.51 18.78 -3.46
N TYR A 145 9.27 19.64 -4.10
CA TYR A 145 9.60 20.96 -3.57
C TYR A 145 8.34 21.80 -3.31
N VAL A 146 7.45 21.87 -4.30
CA VAL A 146 6.20 22.64 -4.19
C VAL A 146 5.30 22.07 -3.10
N LEU A 147 5.12 20.74 -3.07
CA LEU A 147 4.25 20.09 -2.10
C LEU A 147 4.77 20.21 -0.66
N MET A 148 6.07 20.11 -0.45
CA MET A 148 6.67 20.29 0.89
C MET A 148 6.55 21.74 1.36
N GLY A 149 6.71 22.71 0.47
CA GLY A 149 6.52 24.11 0.78
C GLY A 149 5.10 24.48 1.19
N LEU A 150 4.10 23.82 0.61
CA LEU A 150 2.68 24.02 0.98
C LEU A 150 2.31 23.38 2.31
N SER A 151 3.01 22.30 2.70
CA SER A 151 2.74 21.62 3.99
C SER A 151 3.35 22.34 5.20
N ALA A 152 4.22 23.32 4.98
CA ALA A 152 4.91 24.09 6.02
C ALA A 152 4.18 25.42 6.39
N GLN A 153 3.08 25.74 5.74
CA GLN A 153 2.17 26.85 6.03
C GLN A 153 0.92 26.36 6.76
#